data_7f1a3834e885265da4dbf16f1c1abe27
#
_entry.id   7f1a3834e885265da4dbf16f1c1abe27
#
_cell.length_a   1.000
_cell.length_b   1.000
_cell.length_c   1.000
_cell.angle_alpha   90.00
_cell.angle_beta   90.00
_cell.angle_gamma   90.00
#
_symmetry.space_group_name_H-M   'P 1'
#
loop_
_entity.id
_entity.type
_entity.pdbx_description
1 polymer ?
#
loop_
_entity_poly.entity_id
_entity_poly.type
_entity_poly.pdbx_seq_one_letter_code
_entity_poly.pdbx_strand_id
1 'polypeptide(L)'
;MRIPAEAIIADDKLTMYLLAQRQWDDKSGFLRRAGFTLDNWNDLRLAIRELSNSVEAVNDGGNEYGTFYRIDGSLIGPVETLAVTLIWMRRSVDQRFYFVTLKPRKE
;
A
#
# COMPACT_ATOMS: atom_id res chain seq x y z
N MET A 1 -2.38 3.32 -16.02
CA MET A 1 -2.01 1.88 -16.16
C MET A 1 -2.37 1.16 -14.87
N ARG A 2 -2.55 -0.13 -14.92
CA ARG A 2 -2.85 -0.90 -13.72
C ARG A 2 -1.60 -1.57 -13.19
N ILE A 3 -1.51 -1.65 -11.88
CA ILE A 3 -0.40 -2.36 -11.24
C ILE A 3 -0.53 -3.86 -11.57
N PRO A 4 0.54 -4.52 -12.04
CA PRO A 4 0.48 -5.94 -12.38
C PRO A 4 0.11 -6.81 -11.18
N ALA A 5 -0.57 -7.93 -11.45
CA ALA A 5 -0.97 -8.85 -10.38
C ALA A 5 0.23 -9.48 -9.68
N GLU A 6 1.37 -9.62 -10.38
CA GLU A 6 2.61 -10.17 -9.82
C GLU A 6 3.46 -9.15 -9.07
N ALA A 7 3.01 -7.89 -8.96
CA ALA A 7 3.72 -6.85 -8.20
C ALA A 7 3.96 -7.31 -6.76
N ILE A 8 5.10 -6.94 -6.21
CA ILE A 8 5.60 -7.48 -4.95
C ILE A 8 5.16 -6.62 -3.77
N ILE A 9 4.54 -7.25 -2.78
CA ILE A 9 4.27 -6.65 -1.47
C ILE A 9 5.08 -7.45 -0.47
N ALA A 10 6.21 -6.89 -0.01
CA ALA A 10 7.07 -7.59 0.94
C ALA A 10 6.36 -7.73 2.29
N ASP A 11 6.48 -8.90 2.91
CA ASP A 11 5.89 -9.16 4.23
C ASP A 11 6.31 -8.12 5.26
N ASP A 12 7.58 -7.72 5.23
CA ASP A 12 8.13 -6.75 6.18
C ASP A 12 7.45 -5.38 6.08
N LYS A 13 6.99 -5.00 4.88
CA LYS A 13 6.24 -3.75 4.72
C LYS A 13 4.96 -3.75 5.54
N LEU A 14 4.34 -4.90 5.68
CA LEU A 14 3.09 -5.06 6.41
C LEU A 14 3.34 -5.27 7.90
N THR A 15 4.23 -6.18 8.25
CA THR A 15 4.39 -6.63 9.63
C THR A 15 5.33 -5.75 10.44
N MET A 16 6.35 -5.17 9.82
CA MET A 16 7.40 -4.41 10.51
C MET A 16 7.32 -2.92 10.26
N TYR A 17 6.48 -2.48 9.32
CA TYR A 17 6.33 -1.07 9.01
C TYR A 17 4.88 -0.61 9.20
N LEU A 18 3.93 -1.09 8.38
CA LEU A 18 2.57 -0.54 8.40
C LEU A 18 1.77 -0.91 9.65
N LEU A 19 1.86 -2.17 10.09
CA LEU A 19 1.08 -2.67 11.22
C LEU A 19 1.85 -2.65 12.54
N ALA A 20 3.16 -2.42 12.50
CA ALA A 20 3.97 -2.30 13.71
C ALA A 20 3.77 -0.92 14.35
N GLN A 21 3.65 -0.89 15.67
CA GLN A 21 3.62 0.35 16.39
C GLN A 21 5.03 0.97 16.38
N ARG A 22 5.13 2.21 15.93
CA ARG A 22 6.41 2.88 15.72
C ARG A 22 6.43 4.23 16.40
N GLN A 23 7.62 4.70 16.77
CA GLN A 23 7.79 6.02 17.37
C GLN A 23 7.54 7.13 16.34
N TRP A 24 7.97 6.89 15.07
CA TRP A 24 7.82 7.85 13.99
C TRP A 24 7.06 7.21 12.83
N ASP A 25 6.24 8.01 12.15
CA ASP A 25 5.51 7.57 10.95
C ASP A 25 4.68 6.30 11.24
N ASP A 26 3.96 6.31 12.36
CA ASP A 26 3.14 5.16 12.80
C ASP A 26 1.80 5.19 12.10
N LYS A 27 1.56 4.21 11.24
CA LYS A 27 0.30 4.04 10.52
C LYS A 27 -0.59 2.95 11.12
N SER A 28 -0.11 2.26 12.15
CA SER A 28 -0.82 1.11 12.72
C SER A 28 -2.16 1.51 13.32
N GLY A 29 -2.23 2.67 13.98
CA GLY A 29 -3.49 3.16 14.56
C GLY A 29 -4.54 3.46 13.50
N PHE A 30 -4.13 4.07 12.40
CA PHE A 30 -5.00 4.35 11.26
C PHE A 30 -5.56 3.04 10.68
N LEU A 31 -4.70 2.06 10.46
CA LEU A 31 -5.09 0.77 9.88
C LEU A 31 -5.95 -0.05 10.83
N ARG A 32 -5.71 0.07 12.14
CA ARG A 32 -6.49 -0.62 13.15
C ARG A 32 -7.95 -0.20 13.15
N ARG A 33 -8.23 1.04 12.77
CA ARG A 33 -9.60 1.53 12.63
C ARG A 33 -10.41 0.68 11.65
N ALA A 34 -9.79 0.18 10.61
CA ALA A 34 -10.45 -0.68 9.62
C ALA A 34 -10.44 -2.15 10.01
N GLY A 35 -9.76 -2.50 11.10
CA GLY A 35 -9.65 -3.87 11.57
C GLY A 35 -8.39 -4.60 11.13
N PHE A 36 -7.40 -3.89 10.59
CA PHE A 36 -6.12 -4.50 10.22
C PHE A 36 -5.16 -4.46 11.40
N THR A 37 -4.66 -5.63 11.77
CA THR A 37 -3.70 -5.81 12.88
C THR A 37 -2.61 -6.79 12.47
N LEU A 38 -1.62 -6.98 13.34
CA LEU A 38 -0.59 -7.99 13.10
C LEU A 38 -1.15 -9.40 13.03
N ASP A 39 -2.27 -9.66 13.71
CA ASP A 39 -2.89 -10.99 13.71
C ASP A 39 -3.50 -11.35 12.36
N ASN A 40 -3.93 -10.37 11.58
CA ASN A 40 -4.52 -10.59 10.26
C ASN A 40 -3.79 -9.85 9.15
N TRP A 41 -2.47 -9.73 9.26
CA TRP A 41 -1.66 -8.94 8.33
C TRP A 41 -1.84 -9.32 6.87
N ASN A 42 -2.14 -10.58 6.58
CA ASN A 42 -2.37 -11.03 5.21
C ASN A 42 -3.67 -10.46 4.63
N ASP A 43 -4.64 -10.13 5.47
CA ASP A 43 -5.87 -9.45 5.01
C ASP A 43 -5.55 -8.06 4.48
N LEU A 44 -4.57 -7.39 5.07
CA LEU A 44 -4.11 -6.09 4.55
C LEU A 44 -3.47 -6.26 3.17
N ARG A 45 -2.67 -7.30 2.97
CA ARG A 45 -2.09 -7.60 1.66
C ARG A 45 -3.18 -7.77 0.61
N LEU A 46 -4.20 -8.56 0.93
CA LEU A 46 -5.30 -8.81 0.00
C LEU A 46 -6.06 -7.52 -0.33
N ALA A 47 -6.30 -6.68 0.67
CA ALA A 47 -6.99 -5.40 0.46
C ALA A 47 -6.18 -4.47 -0.44
N ILE A 48 -4.86 -4.41 -0.26
CA ILE A 48 -3.97 -3.61 -1.12
C ILE A 48 -4.01 -4.13 -2.55
N ARG A 49 -3.97 -5.46 -2.74
CA ARG A 49 -4.04 -6.05 -4.08
C ARG A 49 -5.36 -5.78 -4.76
N GLU A 50 -6.46 -5.92 -4.05
CA GLU A 50 -7.79 -5.65 -4.62
C GLU A 50 -7.92 -4.19 -5.08
N LEU A 51 -7.50 -3.26 -4.25
CA LEU A 51 -7.53 -1.85 -4.62
C LEU A 51 -6.64 -1.59 -5.84
N SER A 52 -5.44 -2.16 -5.84
CA SER A 52 -4.49 -1.97 -6.93
C SER A 52 -4.97 -2.59 -8.25
N ASN A 53 -5.77 -3.65 -8.18
CA ASN A 53 -6.35 -4.27 -9.36
C ASN A 53 -7.56 -3.51 -9.89
N SER A 54 -8.22 -2.73 -9.05
CA SER A 54 -9.50 -2.09 -9.38
C SER A 54 -9.36 -0.67 -9.89
N VAL A 55 -8.26 0.01 -9.57
CA VAL A 55 -8.10 1.44 -9.84
C VAL A 55 -6.85 1.67 -10.68
N GLU A 56 -6.97 2.57 -11.67
CA GLU A 56 -5.82 2.96 -12.49
C GLU A 56 -4.76 3.66 -11.63
N ALA A 57 -3.50 3.28 -11.84
CA ALA A 57 -2.37 3.94 -11.21
C ALA A 57 -1.93 5.12 -12.07
N VAL A 58 -1.53 6.20 -11.40
CA VAL A 58 -1.10 7.44 -12.05
C VAL A 58 0.39 7.63 -11.80
N ASN A 59 1.14 7.98 -12.84
CA ASN A 59 2.57 8.29 -12.70
C ASN A 59 2.72 9.45 -11.73
N ASP A 60 3.57 9.28 -10.72
CA ASP A 60 3.78 10.24 -9.65
C ASP A 60 5.25 10.67 -9.55
N GLY A 61 5.94 10.67 -10.68
CA GLY A 61 7.35 11.08 -10.75
C GLY A 61 8.30 9.91 -10.59
N GLY A 62 9.56 10.23 -10.31
CA GLY A 62 10.55 9.20 -10.17
C GLY A 62 11.92 9.77 -9.86
N ASN A 63 12.88 8.88 -9.75
CA ASN A 63 14.29 9.21 -9.53
C ASN A 63 15.15 8.13 -10.20
N GLU A 64 16.44 8.12 -9.89
CA GLU A 64 17.37 7.15 -10.46
C GLU A 64 17.04 5.69 -10.12
N TYR A 65 16.30 5.47 -9.02
CA TYR A 65 15.96 4.11 -8.57
C TYR A 65 14.70 3.56 -9.24
N GLY A 66 13.83 4.43 -9.72
CA GLY A 66 12.61 3.97 -10.39
C GLY A 66 11.57 5.05 -10.59
N THR A 67 10.42 4.59 -11.07
CA THR A 67 9.26 5.44 -11.33
C THR A 67 8.19 5.13 -10.29
N PHE A 68 7.61 6.17 -9.70
CA PHE A 68 6.54 6.03 -8.71
C PHE A 68 5.18 6.11 -9.37
N TYR A 69 4.25 5.31 -8.83
CA TYR A 69 2.85 5.27 -9.27
C TYR A 69 1.96 5.39 -8.05
N ARG A 70 0.92 6.20 -8.17
CA ARG A 70 -0.03 6.48 -7.10
C ARG A 70 -1.40 5.92 -7.43
N ILE A 71 -2.04 5.32 -6.43
CA ILE A 71 -3.43 4.91 -6.50
C ILE A 71 -4.18 5.57 -5.35
N ASP A 72 -5.19 6.37 -5.67
CA ASP A 72 -6.09 6.94 -4.68
C ASP A 72 -7.38 6.15 -4.68
N GLY A 73 -7.81 5.67 -3.52
CA GLY A 73 -9.03 4.87 -3.45
C GLY A 73 -9.40 4.47 -2.05
N SER A 74 -10.30 3.51 -1.97
CA SER A 74 -10.84 3.01 -0.71
C SER A 74 -10.28 1.63 -0.41
N LEU A 75 -9.65 1.51 0.76
CA LEU A 75 -9.13 0.25 1.26
C LEU A 75 -10.19 -0.40 2.13
N ILE A 76 -10.69 -1.54 1.72
CA ILE A 76 -11.79 -2.23 2.40
C ILE A 76 -11.22 -3.13 3.48
N GLY A 77 -11.50 -2.78 4.73
CA GLY A 77 -11.07 -3.57 5.89
C GLY A 77 -12.20 -4.39 6.50
N PRO A 78 -11.87 -5.26 7.46
CA PRO A 78 -12.88 -6.10 8.13
C PRO A 78 -13.93 -5.29 8.91
N VAL A 79 -13.58 -4.12 9.41
CA VAL A 79 -14.46 -3.30 10.25
C VAL A 79 -15.01 -2.10 9.51
N GLU A 80 -14.14 -1.38 8.80
CA GLU A 80 -14.57 -0.20 8.03
C GLU A 80 -13.65 0.02 6.83
N THR A 81 -14.08 0.92 5.94
CA THR A 81 -13.34 1.30 4.76
C THR A 81 -12.56 2.59 5.02
N LEU A 82 -11.32 2.65 4.56
CA LEU A 82 -10.45 3.80 4.73
C LEU A 82 -10.12 4.43 3.39
N ALA A 83 -10.12 5.76 3.34
CA ALA A 83 -9.60 6.49 2.19
C ALA A 83 -8.08 6.52 2.25
N VAL A 84 -7.41 6.02 1.22
CA VAL A 84 -5.96 5.88 1.21
C VAL A 84 -5.36 6.29 -0.13
N THR A 85 -4.06 6.58 -0.08
CA THR A 85 -3.21 6.68 -1.25
C THR A 85 -2.15 5.57 -1.15
N LEU A 86 -2.10 4.70 -2.15
CA LEU A 86 -1.07 3.69 -2.26
C LEU A 86 0.05 4.20 -3.15
N ILE A 87 1.29 3.95 -2.76
CA ILE A 87 2.47 4.28 -3.56
C ILE A 87 3.18 2.99 -3.94
N TRP A 88 3.37 2.83 -5.25
CA TRP A 88 4.13 1.73 -5.84
C TRP A 88 5.35 2.29 -6.56
N MET A 89 6.38 1.48 -6.73
CA MET A 89 7.56 1.85 -7.50
C MET A 89 7.88 0.75 -8.50
N ARG A 90 8.09 1.16 -9.77
CA ARG A 90 8.71 0.27 -10.75
C ARG A 90 10.21 0.53 -10.71
N ARG A 91 10.97 -0.44 -10.23
CA ARG A 91 12.41 -0.29 -10.08
C ARG A 91 13.11 -0.30 -11.43
N SER A 92 14.05 0.62 -11.62
CA SER A 92 14.79 0.71 -12.89
C SER A 92 15.71 -0.49 -13.11
N VAL A 93 16.19 -1.12 -12.04
CA VAL A 93 17.14 -2.23 -12.13
C VAL A 93 16.52 -3.51 -12.71
N ASP A 94 15.26 -3.80 -12.38
CA ASP A 94 14.61 -5.04 -12.80
C ASP A 94 13.23 -4.83 -13.45
N GLN A 95 12.76 -3.59 -13.52
CA GLN A 95 11.46 -3.21 -14.08
C GLN A 95 10.27 -3.86 -13.34
N ARG A 96 10.48 -4.35 -12.12
CA ARG A 96 9.42 -4.94 -11.31
C ARG A 96 8.78 -3.88 -10.44
N PHE A 97 7.50 -4.12 -10.11
CA PHE A 97 6.74 -3.23 -9.25
C PHE A 97 6.81 -3.72 -7.81
N TYR A 98 7.09 -2.77 -6.90
CA TYR A 98 7.19 -3.02 -5.46
C TYR A 98 6.29 -2.05 -4.73
N PHE A 99 5.52 -2.57 -3.77
CA PHE A 99 4.74 -1.72 -2.88
C PHE A 99 5.68 -0.93 -1.98
N VAL A 100 5.46 0.39 -1.90
CA VAL A 100 6.31 1.28 -1.09
C VAL A 100 5.63 1.61 0.23
N THR A 101 4.44 2.21 0.18
CA THR A 101 3.72 2.62 1.38
C THR A 101 2.26 2.92 1.06
N LEU A 102 1.48 3.13 2.12
CA LEU A 102 0.17 3.73 1.99
C LEU A 102 0.08 4.92 2.96
N LYS A 103 -0.78 5.85 2.62
CA LYS A 103 -1.00 7.05 3.41
C LYS A 103 -2.50 7.28 3.57
N PRO A 104 -2.94 7.83 4.71
CA PRO A 104 -4.31 8.32 4.81
C PRO A 104 -4.55 9.40 3.76
N ARG A 105 -5.72 9.37 3.13
CA ARG A 105 -6.12 10.39 2.16
C ARG A 105 -7.17 11.27 2.78
N LYS A 106 -7.01 12.57 2.65
CA LYS A 106 -8.03 13.54 3.10
C LYS A 106 -9.20 13.52 2.15
N GLU A 107 -10.38 13.48 2.71
CA GLU A 107 -11.63 13.55 1.95
C GLU A 107 -12.12 14.97 1.84
#